data_68ce990d56e53eb6ecdd5c54ad45f495
#
_entry.id   68ce990d56e53eb6ecdd5c54ad45f495
#
_cell.length_a   1.000
_cell.length_b   1.000
_cell.length_c   1.000
_cell.angle_alpha   90.00
_cell.angle_beta   90.00
_cell.angle_gamma   90.00
#
_symmetry.space_group_name_H-M   'P 1'
#
loop_
_entity.id
_entity.type
_entity.pdbx_description
1 polymer ?
#
loop_
_entity_poly.entity_id
_entity_poly.type
_entity_poly.pdbx_seq_one_letter_code
_entity_poly.pdbx_strand_id
1 'polypeptide(L)'
;MSVGLFTVLRDRNARVYLTGVIVSGFGDSAMLLASGVWVKELTGSDGLAALVGFCAWAPVLAGPLLGNLADRTRRRTLLIATSLVLAVVMTAPAAVRSPGDVWLLFTVLTLVGAGTVLTDAAETALIASAVPGELRGDFNGLVRSAVESTSLLGPLLGAGLFTLLGGPAVALLNALSFLLAAAAFWRIRTRETAPVRRPRGSWAAETVEGVRHLWRHPTLRPLVVAGGCAMVASGLSSTATYALLDTGLRRPAAFAGVLTSVQGLGSVVGGLTAGAFLRRLPVHLLSALGLTLFALGALARGTGLLPVVVLGSLLIGLGLPWPLIGALTTVQKETPEDLLGRVAATANTLVFAPTGLALLAGTALVTTVDYRVQLLAAAGLGVTVAALLAVRGRPAPFRPPT
;
A
#
# COMPACT_ATOMS: atom_id res chain seq x y z
N MET A 1 -23.15 -6.04 -14.55
CA MET A 1 -22.40 -5.22 -13.58
C MET A 1 -23.23 -4.14 -12.87
N SER A 2 -24.29 -3.58 -13.42
CA SER A 2 -25.05 -2.47 -12.80
C SER A 2 -26.04 -2.87 -11.70
N VAL A 3 -26.54 -4.09 -11.66
CA VAL A 3 -27.56 -4.52 -10.68
C VAL A 3 -26.97 -4.72 -9.28
N GLY A 4 -25.76 -5.28 -9.18
CA GLY A 4 -25.08 -5.52 -7.89
C GLY A 4 -24.68 -4.24 -7.16
N LEU A 5 -24.16 -3.22 -7.89
CA LEU A 5 -23.73 -1.96 -7.32
C LEU A 5 -24.87 -1.21 -6.61
N PHE A 6 -26.03 -1.10 -7.27
CA PHE A 6 -27.21 -0.45 -6.69
C PHE A 6 -27.75 -1.22 -5.48
N THR A 7 -27.67 -2.56 -5.50
CA THR A 7 -28.12 -3.38 -4.39
C THR A 7 -27.22 -3.21 -3.17
N VAL A 8 -25.89 -3.18 -3.35
CA VAL A 8 -24.94 -2.91 -2.28
C VAL A 8 -25.15 -1.52 -1.67
N LEU A 9 -25.35 -0.50 -2.50
CA LEU A 9 -25.60 0.87 -2.04
C LEU A 9 -26.96 1.07 -1.38
N ARG A 10 -27.91 0.13 -1.53
CA ARG A 10 -29.18 0.11 -0.76
C ARG A 10 -28.97 -0.45 0.65
N ASP A 11 -27.98 -1.31 0.87
CA ASP A 11 -27.67 -1.80 2.21
C ASP A 11 -27.10 -0.67 3.07
N ARG A 12 -27.73 -0.46 4.23
CA ARG A 12 -27.39 0.63 5.14
C ARG A 12 -25.97 0.48 5.71
N ASN A 13 -25.61 -0.74 6.12
CA ASN A 13 -24.30 -0.99 6.72
C ASN A 13 -23.19 -0.81 5.69
N ALA A 14 -23.41 -1.29 4.46
CA ALA A 14 -22.46 -1.16 3.35
C ALA A 14 -22.20 0.33 3.02
N ARG A 15 -23.24 1.14 2.90
CA ARG A 15 -23.09 2.60 2.65
C ARG A 15 -22.33 3.30 3.75
N VAL A 16 -22.72 3.05 5.00
CA VAL A 16 -22.11 3.70 6.16
C VAL A 16 -20.63 3.34 6.28
N TYR A 17 -20.31 2.07 6.05
CA TYR A 17 -18.93 1.61 6.03
C TYR A 17 -18.11 2.27 4.91
N LEU A 18 -18.61 2.24 3.67
CA LEU A 18 -17.95 2.88 2.52
C LEU A 18 -17.70 4.37 2.75
N THR A 19 -18.66 5.07 3.34
CA THR A 19 -18.49 6.49 3.67
C THR A 19 -17.33 6.70 4.64
N GLY A 20 -17.23 5.87 5.69
CA GLY A 20 -16.12 5.92 6.65
C GLY A 20 -14.77 5.70 5.97
N VAL A 21 -14.64 4.63 5.18
CA VAL A 21 -13.40 4.27 4.47
C VAL A 21 -12.98 5.33 3.46
N ILE A 22 -13.93 5.87 2.68
CA ILE A 22 -13.63 6.92 1.70
C ILE A 22 -13.13 8.19 2.39
N VAL A 23 -13.82 8.63 3.43
CA VAL A 23 -13.50 9.89 4.11
C VAL A 23 -12.15 9.79 4.82
N SER A 24 -11.90 8.71 5.58
CA SER A 24 -10.60 8.52 6.23
C SER A 24 -9.48 8.27 5.22
N GLY A 25 -9.73 7.48 4.18
CA GLY A 25 -8.74 7.18 3.15
C GLY A 25 -8.25 8.42 2.38
N PHE A 26 -9.16 9.35 2.06
CA PHE A 26 -8.75 10.65 1.49
C PHE A 26 -7.93 11.47 2.48
N GLY A 27 -8.35 11.54 3.74
CA GLY A 27 -7.62 12.22 4.80
C GLY A 27 -6.20 11.68 4.96
N ASP A 28 -6.06 10.35 5.06
CA ASP A 28 -4.76 9.68 5.24
C ASP A 28 -3.83 9.86 4.04
N SER A 29 -4.35 9.67 2.82
CA SER A 29 -3.56 9.87 1.60
C SER A 29 -3.11 11.33 1.43
N ALA A 30 -3.99 12.28 1.73
CA ALA A 30 -3.69 13.70 1.70
C ALA A 30 -2.65 14.08 2.76
N MET A 31 -2.83 13.61 4.00
CA MET A 31 -1.92 13.90 5.11
C MET A 31 -0.53 13.27 4.90
N LEU A 32 -0.46 12.05 4.37
CA LEU A 32 0.82 11.39 4.10
C LEU A 32 1.67 12.23 3.13
N LEU A 33 1.10 12.69 2.03
CA LEU A 33 1.81 13.54 1.08
C LEU A 33 2.13 14.91 1.68
N ALA A 34 1.13 15.56 2.29
CA ALA A 34 1.30 16.86 2.93
C ALA A 34 2.43 16.83 3.98
N SER A 35 2.54 15.76 4.76
CA SER A 35 3.61 15.59 5.75
C SER A 35 5.00 15.56 5.11
N GLY A 36 5.17 14.85 3.99
CA GLY A 36 6.44 14.83 3.27
C GLY A 36 6.83 16.21 2.72
N VAL A 37 5.86 16.91 2.13
CA VAL A 37 6.06 18.29 1.66
C VAL A 37 6.40 19.23 2.83
N TRP A 38 5.66 19.12 3.92
CA TRP A 38 5.85 19.94 5.12
C TRP A 38 7.23 19.76 5.75
N VAL A 39 7.67 18.50 5.92
CA VAL A 39 9.02 18.18 6.41
C VAL A 39 10.08 18.74 5.46
N LYS A 40 9.91 18.61 4.13
CA LYS A 40 10.85 19.17 3.15
C LYS A 40 10.94 20.69 3.26
N GLU A 41 9.80 21.38 3.37
CA GLU A 41 9.79 22.87 3.49
C GLU A 41 10.40 23.36 4.80
N LEU A 42 10.14 22.66 5.91
CA LEU A 42 10.70 23.05 7.22
C LEU A 42 12.21 22.80 7.33
N THR A 43 12.68 21.66 6.79
CA THR A 43 14.06 21.19 7.05
C THR A 43 14.99 21.33 5.85
N GLY A 44 14.46 21.51 4.65
CA GLY A 44 15.24 21.46 3.41
C GLY A 44 15.75 20.04 3.05
N SER A 45 15.53 19.03 3.91
CA SER A 45 16.12 17.69 3.79
C SER A 45 15.22 16.72 3.00
N ASP A 46 15.75 16.18 1.90
CA ASP A 46 15.09 15.11 1.13
C ASP A 46 14.99 13.81 1.93
N GLY A 47 16.01 13.51 2.72
CA GLY A 47 16.03 12.32 3.56
C GLY A 47 14.94 12.35 4.63
N LEU A 48 14.78 13.48 5.35
CA LEU A 48 13.72 13.61 6.35
C LEU A 48 12.33 13.57 5.71
N ALA A 49 12.16 14.20 4.55
CA ALA A 49 10.89 14.11 3.81
C ALA A 49 10.58 12.67 3.35
N ALA A 50 11.58 11.93 2.91
CA ALA A 50 11.43 10.52 2.54
C ALA A 50 11.15 9.60 3.76
N LEU A 51 11.67 9.96 4.96
CA LEU A 51 11.46 9.22 6.21
C LEU A 51 9.98 9.18 6.62
N VAL A 52 9.18 10.15 6.20
CA VAL A 52 7.71 10.17 6.37
C VAL A 52 7.07 8.87 5.87
N GLY A 53 7.47 8.40 4.68
CA GLY A 53 6.99 7.14 4.13
C GLY A 53 7.36 5.93 4.99
N PHE A 54 8.60 5.87 5.49
CA PHE A 54 9.02 4.81 6.42
C PHE A 54 8.19 4.83 7.71
N CYS A 55 8.00 5.99 8.35
CA CYS A 55 7.23 6.11 9.58
C CYS A 55 5.80 5.60 9.41
N ALA A 56 5.14 5.88 8.29
CA ALA A 56 3.81 5.39 7.99
C ALA A 56 3.77 3.86 7.76
N TRP A 57 4.83 3.28 7.18
CA TRP A 57 4.89 1.85 6.84
C TRP A 57 5.54 0.97 7.91
N ALA A 58 6.38 1.51 8.80
CA ALA A 58 7.10 0.76 9.81
C ALA A 58 6.19 -0.14 10.69
N PRO A 59 4.98 0.27 11.10
CA PRO A 59 4.08 -0.57 11.89
C PRO A 59 3.62 -1.85 11.19
N VAL A 60 3.69 -1.94 9.87
CA VAL A 60 3.38 -3.17 9.12
C VAL A 60 4.31 -4.31 9.55
N LEU A 61 5.55 -4.00 9.95
CA LEU A 61 6.51 -4.98 10.48
C LEU A 61 6.03 -5.59 11.81
N ALA A 62 5.24 -4.83 12.59
CA ALA A 62 4.59 -5.30 13.81
C ALA A 62 3.19 -5.88 13.55
N GLY A 63 2.80 -6.07 12.29
CA GLY A 63 1.49 -6.56 11.88
C GLY A 63 0.99 -7.79 12.63
N PRO A 64 1.81 -8.84 12.85
CA PRO A 64 1.40 -10.02 13.62
C PRO A 64 1.02 -9.73 15.07
N LEU A 65 1.71 -8.78 15.72
CA LEU A 65 1.40 -8.36 17.09
C LEU A 65 0.11 -7.55 17.15
N LEU A 66 -0.04 -6.61 16.22
CA LEU A 66 -1.22 -5.76 16.11
C LEU A 66 -2.46 -6.57 15.68
N GLY A 67 -2.31 -7.52 14.76
CA GLY A 67 -3.38 -8.43 14.37
C GLY A 67 -3.88 -9.32 15.53
N ASN A 68 -2.96 -9.82 16.36
CA ASN A 68 -3.33 -10.58 17.56
C ASN A 68 -4.14 -9.72 18.57
N LEU A 69 -3.84 -8.43 18.68
CA LEU A 69 -4.62 -7.49 19.48
C LEU A 69 -6.02 -7.29 18.87
N ALA A 70 -6.11 -7.15 17.54
CA ALA A 70 -7.38 -7.02 16.83
C ALA A 70 -8.28 -8.25 17.03
N ASP A 71 -7.72 -9.47 17.00
CA ASP A 71 -8.47 -10.72 17.19
C ASP A 71 -9.07 -10.87 18.59
N ARG A 72 -8.53 -10.18 19.60
CA ARG A 72 -8.99 -10.23 21.00
C ARG A 72 -10.09 -9.23 21.32
N THR A 73 -10.38 -8.32 20.41
CA THR A 73 -11.32 -7.22 20.61
C THR A 73 -12.55 -7.35 19.72
N ARG A 74 -13.66 -6.72 20.12
CA ARG A 74 -14.82 -6.57 19.23
C ARG A 74 -14.46 -5.65 18.10
N ARG A 75 -14.64 -6.10 16.85
CA ARG A 75 -14.18 -5.43 15.63
C ARG A 75 -14.72 -4.00 15.50
N ARG A 76 -16.03 -3.82 15.69
CA ARG A 76 -16.67 -2.49 15.65
C ARG A 76 -16.12 -1.56 16.74
N THR A 77 -15.96 -2.07 17.95
CA THR A 77 -15.41 -1.28 19.07
C THR A 77 -13.95 -0.89 18.78
N LEU A 78 -13.16 -1.80 18.22
CA LEU A 78 -11.78 -1.52 17.82
C LEU A 78 -11.71 -0.43 16.77
N LEU A 79 -12.51 -0.51 15.69
CA LEU A 79 -12.55 0.51 14.63
C LEU A 79 -12.93 1.89 15.17
N ILE A 80 -13.95 1.95 16.04
CA ILE A 80 -14.37 3.21 16.67
C ILE A 80 -13.26 3.76 17.58
N ALA A 81 -12.70 2.92 18.46
CA ALA A 81 -11.67 3.34 19.40
C ALA A 81 -10.40 3.81 18.68
N THR A 82 -9.93 3.04 17.67
CA THR A 82 -8.77 3.42 16.86
C THR A 82 -9.01 4.74 16.15
N SER A 83 -10.17 4.93 15.49
CA SER A 83 -10.49 6.18 14.81
C SER A 83 -10.54 7.37 15.77
N LEU A 84 -11.10 7.22 16.98
CA LEU A 84 -11.12 8.29 17.99
C LEU A 84 -9.73 8.62 18.50
N VAL A 85 -8.90 7.60 18.78
CA VAL A 85 -7.51 7.81 19.20
C VAL A 85 -6.73 8.53 18.09
N LEU A 86 -6.88 8.09 16.84
CA LEU A 86 -6.20 8.73 15.71
C LEU A 86 -6.69 10.16 15.46
N ALA A 87 -7.97 10.45 15.68
CA ALA A 87 -8.49 11.81 15.62
C ALA A 87 -7.81 12.74 16.64
N VAL A 88 -7.61 12.27 17.88
CA VAL A 88 -6.89 13.02 18.91
C VAL A 88 -5.40 13.15 18.55
N VAL A 89 -4.73 12.07 18.18
CA VAL A 89 -3.32 12.05 17.79
C VAL A 89 -3.06 13.01 16.64
N MET A 90 -3.98 13.08 15.66
CA MET A 90 -3.86 13.93 14.48
C MET A 90 -4.03 15.44 14.79
N THR A 91 -4.36 15.83 16.00
CA THR A 91 -4.32 17.24 16.42
C THR A 91 -2.90 17.71 16.79
N ALA A 92 -2.00 16.78 17.18
CA ALA A 92 -0.65 17.13 17.61
C ALA A 92 0.20 17.85 16.54
N PRO A 93 0.13 17.52 15.24
CA PRO A 93 0.82 18.25 14.19
C PRO A 93 0.48 19.75 14.14
N ALA A 94 -0.67 20.18 14.67
CA ALA A 94 -0.99 21.62 14.75
C ALA A 94 0.01 22.41 15.60
N ALA A 95 0.81 21.74 16.44
CA ALA A 95 1.87 22.36 17.24
C ALA A 95 3.20 22.50 16.48
N VAL A 96 3.36 21.88 15.32
CA VAL A 96 4.61 21.95 14.53
C VAL A 96 4.82 23.34 13.96
N ARG A 97 5.89 24.00 14.36
CA ARG A 97 6.25 25.39 13.96
C ARG A 97 7.66 25.50 13.41
N SER A 98 8.55 24.58 13.76
CA SER A 98 9.98 24.67 13.48
C SER A 98 10.55 23.33 13.01
N PRO A 99 11.75 23.31 12.39
CA PRO A 99 12.45 22.07 12.05
C PRO A 99 12.65 21.12 13.23
N GLY A 100 12.77 21.66 14.46
CA GLY A 100 12.92 20.85 15.66
C GLY A 100 11.66 20.06 16.05
N ASP A 101 10.50 20.40 15.51
CA ASP A 101 9.22 19.78 15.87
C ASP A 101 8.83 18.62 14.92
N VAL A 102 9.61 18.36 13.87
CA VAL A 102 9.25 17.34 12.84
C VAL A 102 9.13 15.92 13.41
N TRP A 103 9.73 15.65 14.57
CA TRP A 103 9.56 14.37 15.27
C TRP A 103 8.10 14.08 15.65
N LEU A 104 7.29 15.13 15.88
CA LEU A 104 5.85 15.00 16.10
C LEU A 104 5.15 14.39 14.88
N LEU A 105 5.51 14.86 13.67
CA LEU A 105 4.96 14.29 12.43
C LEU A 105 5.34 12.81 12.28
N PHE A 106 6.61 12.45 12.53
CA PHE A 106 7.06 11.06 12.46
C PHE A 106 6.34 10.17 13.47
N THR A 107 6.19 10.64 14.71
CA THR A 107 5.47 9.91 15.76
C THR A 107 4.00 9.72 15.38
N VAL A 108 3.32 10.79 14.96
CA VAL A 108 1.91 10.75 14.56
C VAL A 108 1.70 9.79 13.40
N LEU A 109 2.53 9.88 12.35
CA LEU A 109 2.43 9.00 11.18
C LEU A 109 2.69 7.52 11.53
N THR A 110 3.62 7.25 12.46
CA THR A 110 3.83 5.90 12.97
C THR A 110 2.60 5.37 13.73
N LEU A 111 1.96 6.22 14.55
CA LEU A 111 0.72 5.86 15.23
C LEU A 111 -0.44 5.65 14.26
N VAL A 112 -0.55 6.48 13.22
CA VAL A 112 -1.54 6.30 12.15
C VAL A 112 -1.31 4.99 11.41
N GLY A 113 -0.06 4.69 11.03
CA GLY A 113 0.29 3.42 10.40
C GLY A 113 -0.05 2.21 11.29
N ALA A 114 0.17 2.29 12.61
CA ALA A 114 -0.24 1.25 13.55
C ALA A 114 -1.78 1.11 13.61
N GLY A 115 -2.48 2.23 13.61
CA GLY A 115 -3.95 2.26 13.53
C GLY A 115 -4.46 1.63 12.24
N THR A 116 -3.83 1.91 11.09
CA THR A 116 -4.19 1.29 9.80
C THR A 116 -4.05 -0.23 9.87
N VAL A 117 -2.95 -0.75 10.39
CA VAL A 117 -2.77 -2.21 10.55
C VAL A 117 -3.84 -2.83 11.45
N LEU A 118 -4.23 -2.15 12.53
CA LEU A 118 -5.31 -2.60 13.41
C LEU A 118 -6.67 -2.57 12.72
N THR A 119 -6.96 -1.52 11.96
CA THR A 119 -8.23 -1.37 11.23
C THR A 119 -8.34 -2.40 10.11
N ASP A 120 -7.30 -2.62 9.31
CA ASP A 120 -7.28 -3.61 8.23
C ASP A 120 -7.59 -5.03 8.75
N ALA A 121 -7.01 -5.39 9.91
CA ALA A 121 -7.28 -6.68 10.55
C ALA A 121 -8.73 -6.81 11.02
N ALA A 122 -9.34 -5.73 11.54
CA ALA A 122 -10.71 -5.72 12.03
C ALA A 122 -11.76 -5.64 10.90
N GLU A 123 -11.46 -4.92 9.83
CA GLU A 123 -12.36 -4.66 8.72
C GLU A 123 -12.84 -5.93 8.01
N THR A 124 -11.91 -6.81 7.69
CA THR A 124 -12.22 -8.08 7.00
C THR A 124 -13.26 -8.89 7.76
N ALA A 125 -13.13 -8.96 9.09
CA ALA A 125 -14.04 -9.69 9.95
C ALA A 125 -15.36 -8.94 10.19
N LEU A 126 -15.34 -7.58 10.23
CA LEU A 126 -16.54 -6.78 10.36
C LEU A 126 -17.41 -6.90 9.10
N ILE A 127 -16.81 -6.82 7.90
CA ILE A 127 -17.51 -6.99 6.63
C ILE A 127 -18.24 -8.34 6.59
N ALA A 128 -17.57 -9.41 7.05
CA ALA A 128 -18.18 -10.73 7.08
C ALA A 128 -19.40 -10.83 8.01
N SER A 129 -19.51 -9.99 9.03
CA SER A 129 -20.64 -9.97 9.97
C SER A 129 -21.72 -8.93 9.64
N ALA A 130 -21.33 -7.83 8.95
CA ALA A 130 -22.20 -6.68 8.71
C ALA A 130 -22.85 -6.69 7.32
N VAL A 131 -22.27 -7.40 6.34
CA VAL A 131 -22.73 -7.42 4.95
C VAL A 131 -23.25 -8.83 4.59
N PRO A 132 -24.46 -8.94 3.99
CA PRO A 132 -25.01 -10.23 3.53
C PRO A 132 -24.03 -10.95 2.59
N GLY A 133 -23.94 -12.29 2.72
CA GLY A 133 -22.98 -13.12 1.99
C GLY A 133 -23.01 -12.92 0.48
N GLU A 134 -24.22 -12.79 -0.07
CA GLU A 134 -24.47 -12.60 -1.50
C GLU A 134 -23.91 -11.28 -2.04
N LEU A 135 -23.81 -10.25 -1.20
CA LEU A 135 -23.34 -8.91 -1.58
C LEU A 135 -21.85 -8.67 -1.29
N ARG A 136 -21.18 -9.59 -0.56
CA ARG A 136 -19.77 -9.38 -0.13
C ARG A 136 -18.81 -9.23 -1.30
N GLY A 137 -19.01 -9.97 -2.39
CA GLY A 137 -18.16 -9.88 -3.58
C GLY A 137 -18.20 -8.49 -4.21
N ASP A 138 -19.42 -7.99 -4.47
CA ASP A 138 -19.62 -6.65 -5.05
C ASP A 138 -19.18 -5.55 -4.07
N PHE A 139 -19.44 -5.76 -2.78
CA PHE A 139 -19.03 -4.83 -1.73
C PHE A 139 -17.50 -4.71 -1.62
N ASN A 140 -16.77 -5.82 -1.60
CA ASN A 140 -15.30 -5.81 -1.59
C ASN A 140 -14.73 -5.12 -2.84
N GLY A 141 -15.37 -5.32 -4.00
CA GLY A 141 -15.03 -4.60 -5.23
C GLY A 141 -15.19 -3.08 -5.07
N LEU A 142 -16.27 -2.64 -4.43
CA LEU A 142 -16.53 -1.22 -4.15
C LEU A 142 -15.52 -0.63 -3.15
N VAL A 143 -15.23 -1.34 -2.06
CA VAL A 143 -14.21 -0.93 -1.08
C VAL A 143 -12.86 -0.80 -1.77
N ARG A 144 -12.47 -1.78 -2.59
CA ARG A 144 -11.21 -1.72 -3.34
C ARG A 144 -11.17 -0.51 -4.28
N SER A 145 -12.25 -0.26 -5.03
CA SER A 145 -12.34 0.92 -5.90
C SER A 145 -12.26 2.23 -5.13
N ALA A 146 -12.87 2.29 -3.95
CA ALA A 146 -12.77 3.45 -3.07
C ALA A 146 -11.33 3.69 -2.62
N VAL A 147 -10.64 2.66 -2.13
CA VAL A 147 -9.22 2.74 -1.72
C VAL A 147 -8.32 3.17 -2.87
N GLU A 148 -8.49 2.62 -4.07
CA GLU A 148 -7.72 3.04 -5.25
C GLU A 148 -8.01 4.50 -5.63
N SER A 149 -9.27 4.96 -5.49
CA SER A 149 -9.64 6.36 -5.74
C SER A 149 -8.97 7.31 -4.74
N THR A 150 -8.91 6.93 -3.46
CA THR A 150 -8.21 7.73 -2.44
C THR A 150 -6.70 7.79 -2.70
N SER A 151 -6.10 6.69 -3.14
CA SER A 151 -4.68 6.62 -3.50
C SER A 151 -4.35 7.44 -4.76
N LEU A 152 -5.29 7.56 -5.68
CA LEU A 152 -5.15 8.35 -6.91
C LEU A 152 -5.30 9.85 -6.65
N LEU A 153 -6.37 10.25 -5.98
CA LEU A 153 -6.74 11.66 -5.83
C LEU A 153 -6.22 12.28 -4.52
N GLY A 154 -6.04 11.48 -3.49
CA GLY A 154 -5.61 11.93 -2.16
C GLY A 154 -4.30 12.71 -2.16
N PRO A 155 -3.23 12.24 -2.81
CA PRO A 155 -1.97 12.96 -2.87
C PRO A 155 -2.09 14.33 -3.54
N LEU A 156 -2.87 14.44 -4.63
CA LEU A 156 -3.11 15.71 -5.31
C LEU A 156 -3.90 16.69 -4.42
N LEU A 157 -4.94 16.19 -3.76
CA LEU A 157 -5.71 16.97 -2.78
C LEU A 157 -4.83 17.40 -1.62
N GLY A 158 -3.99 16.51 -1.09
CA GLY A 158 -3.05 16.81 -0.01
C GLY A 158 -2.05 17.90 -0.37
N ALA A 159 -1.46 17.84 -1.56
CA ALA A 159 -0.57 18.88 -2.07
C ALA A 159 -1.30 20.23 -2.23
N GLY A 160 -2.51 20.22 -2.80
CA GLY A 160 -3.33 21.42 -2.97
C GLY A 160 -3.76 22.03 -1.63
N LEU A 161 -4.28 21.21 -0.71
CA LEU A 161 -4.69 21.67 0.61
C LEU A 161 -3.50 22.20 1.42
N PHE A 162 -2.35 21.54 1.34
CA PHE A 162 -1.15 22.01 2.00
C PHE A 162 -0.72 23.39 1.48
N THR A 163 -0.73 23.57 0.16
CA THR A 163 -0.34 24.83 -0.47
C THR A 163 -1.29 25.98 -0.12
N LEU A 164 -2.59 25.68 0.03
CA LEU A 164 -3.62 26.69 0.29
C LEU A 164 -3.79 27.00 1.77
N LEU A 165 -3.72 25.98 2.64
CA LEU A 165 -4.13 26.08 4.05
C LEU A 165 -2.98 25.81 5.03
N GLY A 166 -1.86 25.26 4.54
CA GLY A 166 -0.72 24.83 5.36
C GLY A 166 -0.93 23.49 6.06
N GLY A 167 0.16 22.96 6.61
CA GLY A 167 0.21 21.64 7.25
C GLY A 167 -0.75 21.44 8.43
N PRO A 168 -0.82 22.41 9.39
CA PRO A 168 -1.75 22.31 10.51
C PRO A 168 -3.21 22.10 10.11
N ALA A 169 -3.67 22.79 9.06
CA ALA A 169 -5.04 22.67 8.59
C ALA A 169 -5.31 21.29 7.96
N VAL A 170 -4.34 20.76 7.19
CA VAL A 170 -4.46 19.39 6.62
C VAL A 170 -4.55 18.35 7.74
N ALA A 171 -3.74 18.48 8.80
CA ALA A 171 -3.79 17.59 9.95
C ALA A 171 -5.15 17.64 10.67
N LEU A 172 -5.71 18.83 10.88
CA LEU A 172 -7.02 18.99 11.50
C LEU A 172 -8.16 18.46 10.61
N LEU A 173 -8.07 18.63 9.29
CA LEU A 173 -9.02 18.02 8.35
C LEU A 173 -8.94 16.49 8.40
N ASN A 174 -7.75 15.92 8.53
CA ASN A 174 -7.62 14.47 8.72
C ASN A 174 -8.10 14.02 10.10
N ALA A 175 -7.88 14.79 11.17
CA ALA A 175 -8.51 14.52 12.47
C ALA A 175 -10.04 14.48 12.37
N LEU A 176 -10.64 15.41 11.64
CA LEU A 176 -12.09 15.42 11.38
C LEU A 176 -12.52 14.20 10.57
N SER A 177 -11.72 13.76 9.58
CA SER A 177 -12.04 12.57 8.80
C SER A 177 -12.10 11.31 9.67
N PHE A 178 -11.21 11.15 10.64
CA PHE A 178 -11.26 10.07 11.63
C PHE A 178 -12.49 10.16 12.55
N LEU A 179 -12.91 11.36 12.96
CA LEU A 179 -14.13 11.52 13.74
C LEU A 179 -15.36 11.10 12.91
N LEU A 180 -15.41 11.47 11.65
CA LEU A 180 -16.49 11.08 10.74
C LEU A 180 -16.47 9.55 10.49
N ALA A 181 -15.30 8.94 10.35
CA ALA A 181 -15.15 7.49 10.25
C ALA A 181 -15.64 6.79 11.54
N ALA A 182 -15.25 7.29 12.72
CA ALA A 182 -15.75 6.77 14.01
C ALA A 182 -17.27 6.85 14.11
N ALA A 183 -17.87 7.99 13.69
CA ALA A 183 -19.32 8.18 13.67
C ALA A 183 -20.00 7.23 12.67
N ALA A 184 -19.35 6.97 11.51
CA ALA A 184 -19.83 5.99 10.55
C ALA A 184 -19.80 4.58 11.14
N PHE A 185 -18.69 4.14 11.69
CA PHE A 185 -18.58 2.82 12.32
C PHE A 185 -19.54 2.64 13.51
N TRP A 186 -19.79 3.71 14.26
CA TRP A 186 -20.79 3.69 15.35
C TRP A 186 -22.22 3.47 14.84
N ARG A 187 -22.55 3.90 13.61
CA ARG A 187 -23.87 3.69 12.99
C ARG A 187 -24.08 2.30 12.40
N ILE A 188 -23.02 1.49 12.25
CA ILE A 188 -23.11 0.11 11.76
C ILE A 188 -23.87 -0.74 12.78
N ARG A 189 -24.90 -1.43 12.32
CA ARG A 189 -25.70 -2.35 13.14
C ARG A 189 -25.24 -3.79 12.84
N THR A 190 -24.53 -4.38 13.75
CA THR A 190 -24.07 -5.77 13.65
C THR A 190 -24.23 -6.47 14.99
N ARG A 191 -24.56 -7.76 14.96
CA ARG A 191 -24.49 -8.66 16.12
C ARG A 191 -23.13 -9.36 16.10
N GLU A 192 -22.15 -8.75 16.73
CA GLU A 192 -20.84 -9.39 16.85
C GLU A 192 -20.91 -10.52 17.88
N THR A 193 -20.51 -11.72 17.43
CA THR A 193 -20.19 -12.81 18.37
C THR A 193 -18.96 -12.43 19.18
N ALA A 194 -18.92 -12.85 20.45
CA ALA A 194 -17.76 -12.62 21.30
C ALA A 194 -16.48 -13.17 20.62
N PRO A 195 -15.33 -12.48 20.76
CA PRO A 195 -14.09 -12.95 20.17
C PRO A 195 -13.79 -14.37 20.66
N VAL A 196 -13.64 -15.30 19.74
CA VAL A 196 -13.24 -16.67 20.08
C VAL A 196 -11.76 -16.61 20.44
N ARG A 197 -11.43 -16.90 21.71
CA ARG A 197 -10.05 -17.09 22.13
C ARG A 197 -9.52 -18.32 21.38
N ARG A 198 -8.81 -18.11 20.28
CA ARG A 198 -8.06 -19.21 19.66
C ARG A 198 -7.05 -19.73 20.70
N PRO A 199 -6.94 -21.07 20.87
CA PRO A 199 -5.86 -21.66 21.67
C PRO A 199 -4.54 -21.08 21.14
N ARG A 200 -3.56 -20.88 22.03
CA ARG A 200 -2.20 -20.47 21.68
C ARG A 200 -1.53 -21.59 20.88
N GLY A 201 -2.00 -21.85 19.65
CA GLY A 201 -1.22 -22.55 18.64
C GLY A 201 0.02 -21.70 18.37
N SER A 202 1.16 -22.32 18.29
CA SER A 202 2.42 -21.62 18.07
C SER A 202 2.34 -20.87 16.73
N TRP A 203 2.03 -19.56 16.77
CA TRP A 203 2.06 -18.67 15.62
C TRP A 203 3.37 -18.86 14.82
N ALA A 204 4.49 -19.09 15.52
CA ALA A 204 5.77 -19.40 14.90
C ALA A 204 5.71 -20.70 14.08
N ALA A 205 5.06 -21.76 14.57
CA ALA A 205 4.92 -23.01 13.82
C ALA A 205 4.05 -22.83 12.56
N GLU A 206 2.95 -22.09 12.66
CA GLU A 206 2.07 -21.78 11.52
C GLU A 206 2.80 -20.94 10.46
N THR A 207 3.58 -19.95 10.88
CA THR A 207 4.41 -19.14 9.97
C THR A 207 5.49 -19.97 9.30
N VAL A 208 6.18 -20.83 10.05
CA VAL A 208 7.21 -21.73 9.51
C VAL A 208 6.60 -22.71 8.49
N GLU A 209 5.40 -23.21 8.74
CA GLU A 209 4.70 -24.08 7.80
C GLU A 209 4.35 -23.34 6.49
N GLY A 210 3.82 -22.12 6.59
CA GLY A 210 3.53 -21.26 5.44
C GLY A 210 4.81 -20.95 4.62
N VAL A 211 5.90 -20.56 5.30
CA VAL A 211 7.21 -20.35 4.65
C VAL A 211 7.70 -21.62 3.97
N ARG A 212 7.64 -22.77 4.66
CA ARG A 212 8.12 -24.04 4.12
C ARG A 212 7.33 -24.42 2.85
N HIS A 213 6.01 -24.26 2.85
CA HIS A 213 5.16 -24.54 1.70
C HIS A 213 5.54 -23.63 0.51
N LEU A 214 5.61 -22.31 0.72
CA LEU A 214 5.99 -21.33 -0.31
C LEU A 214 7.37 -21.61 -0.91
N TRP A 215 8.35 -21.94 -0.05
CA TRP A 215 9.76 -22.13 -0.50
C TRP A 215 9.97 -23.41 -1.29
N ARG A 216 9.17 -24.44 -1.01
CA ARG A 216 9.19 -25.72 -1.72
C ARG A 216 8.39 -25.71 -3.02
N HIS A 217 7.44 -24.77 -3.16
CA HIS A 217 6.59 -24.72 -4.33
C HIS A 217 7.30 -24.04 -5.51
N PRO A 218 7.46 -24.70 -6.65
CA PRO A 218 8.28 -24.21 -7.77
C PRO A 218 7.71 -22.96 -8.43
N THR A 219 6.38 -22.78 -8.44
CA THR A 219 5.68 -21.63 -9.03
C THR A 219 5.53 -20.49 -8.03
N LEU A 220 5.17 -20.78 -6.77
CA LEU A 220 4.87 -19.74 -5.77
C LEU A 220 6.09 -18.97 -5.36
N ARG A 221 7.21 -19.67 -5.08
CA ARG A 221 8.45 -19.05 -4.63
C ARG A 221 8.94 -17.92 -5.55
N PRO A 222 9.15 -18.12 -6.88
CA PRO A 222 9.65 -17.06 -7.75
C PRO A 222 8.69 -15.89 -7.87
N LEU A 223 7.38 -16.12 -7.84
CA LEU A 223 6.38 -15.05 -7.95
C LEU A 223 6.30 -14.21 -6.67
N VAL A 224 6.31 -14.83 -5.49
CA VAL A 224 6.30 -14.12 -4.21
C VAL A 224 7.59 -13.31 -4.03
N VAL A 225 8.76 -13.89 -4.39
CA VAL A 225 10.04 -13.16 -4.38
C VAL A 225 10.00 -11.98 -5.35
N ALA A 226 9.44 -12.16 -6.56
CA ALA A 226 9.30 -11.09 -7.54
C ALA A 226 8.39 -9.96 -7.03
N GLY A 227 7.28 -10.29 -6.36
CA GLY A 227 6.41 -9.31 -5.69
C GLY A 227 7.16 -8.52 -4.62
N GLY A 228 7.92 -9.20 -3.76
CA GLY A 228 8.77 -8.56 -2.74
C GLY A 228 9.84 -7.64 -3.35
N CYS A 229 10.53 -8.09 -4.41
CA CYS A 229 11.50 -7.26 -5.12
C CYS A 229 10.85 -6.05 -5.79
N ALA A 230 9.63 -6.19 -6.34
CA ALA A 230 8.85 -5.08 -6.89
C ALA A 230 8.57 -4.03 -5.82
N MET A 231 8.20 -4.46 -4.61
CA MET A 231 7.92 -3.57 -3.49
C MET A 231 9.21 -2.90 -2.96
N VAL A 232 10.34 -3.61 -2.93
CA VAL A 232 11.65 -3.01 -2.61
C VAL A 232 12.01 -1.94 -3.64
N ALA A 233 11.90 -2.24 -4.94
CA ALA A 233 12.18 -1.29 -6.01
C ALA A 233 11.25 -0.06 -5.93
N SER A 234 9.96 -0.27 -5.61
CA SER A 234 8.99 0.80 -5.40
C SER A 234 9.37 1.69 -4.21
N GLY A 235 9.77 1.11 -3.09
CA GLY A 235 10.25 1.86 -1.91
C GLY A 235 11.46 2.73 -2.23
N LEU A 236 12.47 2.16 -2.90
CA LEU A 236 13.65 2.91 -3.35
C LEU A 236 13.27 4.04 -4.31
N SER A 237 12.41 3.80 -5.30
CA SER A 237 11.97 4.84 -6.24
C SER A 237 11.16 5.95 -5.58
N SER A 238 10.37 5.60 -4.56
CA SER A 238 9.54 6.55 -3.81
C SER A 238 10.38 7.55 -3.01
N THR A 239 11.42 7.09 -2.31
CA THR A 239 12.29 7.93 -1.49
C THR A 239 13.14 8.90 -2.31
N ALA A 240 13.40 8.61 -3.59
CA ALA A 240 14.10 9.50 -4.52
C ALA A 240 13.23 10.68 -5.01
N THR A 241 11.92 10.71 -4.72
CA THR A 241 10.98 11.67 -5.33
C THR A 241 11.29 13.11 -4.98
N TYR A 242 11.61 13.42 -3.73
CA TYR A 242 11.88 14.81 -3.32
C TYR A 242 13.21 15.31 -3.90
N ALA A 243 14.25 14.50 -3.90
CA ALA A 243 15.52 14.83 -4.53
C ALA A 243 15.39 15.01 -6.07
N LEU A 244 14.57 14.19 -6.73
CA LEU A 244 14.23 14.36 -8.15
C LEU A 244 13.54 15.72 -8.40
N LEU A 245 12.63 16.13 -7.52
CA LEU A 245 11.92 17.40 -7.65
C LEU A 245 12.85 18.60 -7.43
N ASP A 246 13.70 18.54 -6.41
CA ASP A 246 14.60 19.60 -6.01
C ASP A 246 15.75 19.79 -7.01
N THR A 247 16.56 18.75 -7.22
CA THR A 247 17.78 18.81 -8.03
C THR A 247 17.54 18.49 -9.52
N GLY A 248 16.61 17.58 -9.81
CA GLY A 248 16.34 17.14 -11.18
C GLY A 248 15.40 18.07 -11.96
N LEU A 249 14.21 18.32 -11.42
CA LEU A 249 13.15 19.09 -12.10
C LEU A 249 13.08 20.55 -11.67
N ARG A 250 13.71 20.93 -10.56
CA ARG A 250 13.63 22.26 -9.94
C ARG A 250 12.17 22.71 -9.75
N ARG A 251 11.36 21.81 -9.17
CA ARG A 251 9.93 22.03 -8.91
C ARG A 251 9.66 22.01 -7.40
N PRO A 252 8.63 22.72 -6.94
CA PRO A 252 8.22 22.69 -5.54
C PRO A 252 7.93 21.25 -5.07
N ALA A 253 8.20 20.96 -3.80
CA ALA A 253 7.94 19.64 -3.18
C ALA A 253 6.48 19.19 -3.34
N ALA A 254 5.51 20.12 -3.34
CA ALA A 254 4.10 19.84 -3.57
C ALA A 254 3.83 19.17 -4.94
N PHE A 255 4.73 19.33 -5.93
CA PHE A 255 4.61 18.64 -7.22
C PHE A 255 4.71 17.11 -7.10
N ALA A 256 5.21 16.58 -5.96
CA ALA A 256 5.15 15.16 -5.63
C ALA A 256 3.71 14.63 -5.69
N GLY A 257 2.70 15.43 -5.33
CA GLY A 257 1.29 15.09 -5.46
C GLY A 257 0.88 14.77 -6.88
N VAL A 258 1.35 15.54 -7.85
CA VAL A 258 1.07 15.30 -9.28
C VAL A 258 1.70 13.98 -9.72
N LEU A 259 2.99 13.75 -9.42
CA LEU A 259 3.69 12.52 -9.82
C LEU A 259 3.06 11.28 -9.18
N THR A 260 2.67 11.36 -7.91
CA THR A 260 2.03 10.25 -7.19
C THR A 260 0.63 9.97 -7.75
N SER A 261 -0.15 11.00 -8.09
CA SER A 261 -1.47 10.82 -8.70
C SER A 261 -1.38 10.24 -10.12
N VAL A 262 -0.40 10.65 -10.92
CA VAL A 262 -0.14 10.03 -12.23
C VAL A 262 0.26 8.56 -12.07
N GLN A 263 1.09 8.24 -11.08
CA GLN A 263 1.43 6.85 -10.75
C GLN A 263 0.20 6.07 -10.30
N GLY A 264 -0.66 6.66 -9.46
CA GLY A 264 -1.95 6.09 -9.05
C GLY A 264 -2.87 5.79 -10.23
N LEU A 265 -2.96 6.70 -11.21
CA LEU A 265 -3.71 6.46 -12.46
C LEU A 265 -3.16 5.22 -13.20
N GLY A 266 -1.84 5.12 -13.32
CA GLY A 266 -1.19 3.93 -13.88
C GLY A 266 -1.57 2.66 -13.12
N SER A 267 -1.58 2.70 -11.77
CA SER A 267 -1.93 1.55 -10.92
C SER A 267 -3.38 1.10 -11.11
N VAL A 268 -4.31 2.04 -11.25
CA VAL A 268 -5.71 1.73 -11.55
C VAL A 268 -5.83 1.02 -12.90
N VAL A 269 -5.21 1.57 -13.95
CA VAL A 269 -5.22 0.97 -15.29
C VAL A 269 -4.53 -0.41 -15.27
N GLY A 270 -3.39 -0.54 -14.59
CA GLY A 270 -2.65 -1.79 -14.44
C GLY A 270 -3.47 -2.85 -13.72
N GLY A 271 -4.13 -2.49 -12.62
CA GLY A 271 -5.01 -3.37 -11.86
C GLY A 271 -6.21 -3.87 -12.68
N LEU A 272 -6.90 -2.96 -13.37
CA LEU A 272 -8.06 -3.30 -14.20
C LEU A 272 -7.70 -4.20 -15.38
N THR A 273 -6.52 -4.03 -15.96
CA THR A 273 -6.05 -4.81 -17.11
C THR A 273 -5.42 -6.15 -16.72
N ALA A 274 -4.92 -6.28 -15.48
CA ALA A 274 -4.24 -7.49 -15.00
C ALA A 274 -5.04 -8.78 -15.22
N GLY A 275 -6.34 -8.78 -14.91
CA GLY A 275 -7.21 -9.94 -15.09
C GLY A 275 -7.37 -10.35 -16.56
N ALA A 276 -7.42 -9.37 -17.49
CA ALA A 276 -7.50 -9.63 -18.92
C ALA A 276 -6.19 -10.25 -19.45
N PHE A 277 -5.07 -9.75 -19.00
CA PHE A 277 -3.77 -10.29 -19.37
C PHE A 277 -3.48 -11.64 -18.75
N LEU A 278 -3.89 -11.92 -17.50
CA LEU A 278 -3.78 -13.25 -16.85
C LEU A 278 -4.55 -14.34 -17.58
N ARG A 279 -5.59 -14.00 -18.34
CA ARG A 279 -6.30 -14.97 -19.20
C ARG A 279 -5.56 -15.28 -20.49
N ARG A 280 -4.62 -14.44 -20.92
CA ARG A 280 -3.91 -14.55 -22.21
C ARG A 280 -2.43 -14.89 -22.07
N LEU A 281 -1.83 -14.52 -20.95
CA LEU A 281 -0.40 -14.68 -20.71
C LEU A 281 -0.15 -15.52 -19.47
N PRO A 282 0.89 -16.37 -19.48
CA PRO A 282 1.37 -17.03 -18.27
C PRO A 282 1.74 -15.98 -17.20
N VAL A 283 1.45 -16.30 -15.94
CA VAL A 283 1.62 -15.38 -14.80
C VAL A 283 3.05 -14.86 -14.67
N HIS A 284 4.05 -15.69 -14.93
CA HIS A 284 5.46 -15.29 -14.87
C HIS A 284 5.83 -14.25 -15.94
N LEU A 285 5.27 -14.36 -17.15
CA LEU A 285 5.48 -13.38 -18.22
C LEU A 285 4.76 -12.06 -17.90
N LEU A 286 3.54 -12.11 -17.38
CA LEU A 286 2.84 -10.90 -16.95
C LEU A 286 3.62 -10.18 -15.85
N SER A 287 4.13 -10.90 -14.86
CA SER A 287 4.95 -10.33 -13.78
C SER A 287 6.27 -9.75 -14.32
N ALA A 288 6.91 -10.42 -15.28
CA ALA A 288 8.12 -9.92 -15.93
C ALA A 288 7.86 -8.64 -16.73
N LEU A 289 6.75 -8.57 -17.48
CA LEU A 289 6.35 -7.35 -18.20
C LEU A 289 6.07 -6.20 -17.24
N GLY A 290 5.38 -6.45 -16.12
CA GLY A 290 5.12 -5.44 -15.10
C GLY A 290 6.42 -4.87 -14.53
N LEU A 291 7.37 -5.73 -14.16
CA LEU A 291 8.68 -5.32 -13.67
C LEU A 291 9.50 -4.56 -14.72
N THR A 292 9.38 -4.94 -16.00
CA THR A 292 10.03 -4.22 -17.11
C THR A 292 9.44 -2.81 -17.28
N LEU A 293 8.12 -2.67 -17.24
CA LEU A 293 7.47 -1.36 -17.27
C LEU A 293 7.88 -0.50 -16.07
N PHE A 294 7.92 -1.09 -14.88
CA PHE A 294 8.42 -0.41 -13.68
C PHE A 294 9.85 0.08 -13.89
N ALA A 295 10.75 -0.77 -14.38
CA ALA A 295 12.16 -0.43 -14.59
C ALA A 295 12.33 0.69 -15.62
N LEU A 296 11.60 0.63 -16.74
CA LEU A 296 11.59 1.71 -17.76
C LEU A 296 11.08 3.01 -17.13
N GLY A 297 10.06 2.95 -16.30
CA GLY A 297 9.53 4.11 -15.59
C GLY A 297 10.54 4.71 -14.62
N ALA A 298 11.27 3.89 -13.86
CA ALA A 298 12.32 4.34 -12.95
C ALA A 298 13.48 4.99 -13.71
N LEU A 299 13.91 4.42 -14.83
CA LEU A 299 14.92 5.02 -15.71
C LEU A 299 14.45 6.36 -16.28
N ALA A 300 13.19 6.43 -16.73
CA ALA A 300 12.60 7.66 -17.26
C ALA A 300 12.59 8.79 -16.20
N ARG A 301 12.31 8.47 -14.92
CA ARG A 301 12.41 9.45 -13.82
C ARG A 301 13.83 9.95 -13.60
N GLY A 302 14.85 9.15 -13.90
CA GLY A 302 16.25 9.55 -13.80
C GLY A 302 16.70 10.60 -14.81
N THR A 303 15.94 10.85 -15.88
CA THR A 303 16.31 11.81 -16.95
C THR A 303 16.22 13.28 -16.51
N GLY A 304 15.39 13.62 -15.53
CA GLY A 304 15.12 15.01 -15.13
C GLY A 304 14.32 15.83 -16.16
N LEU A 305 13.77 15.22 -17.20
CA LEU A 305 12.91 15.89 -18.19
C LEU A 305 11.44 15.71 -17.79
N LEU A 306 10.73 16.80 -17.51
CA LEU A 306 9.37 16.75 -16.96
C LEU A 306 8.40 15.82 -17.71
N PRO A 307 8.24 15.88 -19.04
CA PRO A 307 7.32 14.96 -19.74
C PRO A 307 7.73 13.49 -19.57
N VAL A 308 9.04 13.21 -19.59
CA VAL A 308 9.59 11.86 -19.46
C VAL A 308 9.40 11.34 -18.02
N VAL A 309 9.58 12.19 -17.01
CA VAL A 309 9.35 11.86 -15.60
C VAL A 309 7.87 11.57 -15.33
N VAL A 310 6.96 12.35 -15.91
CA VAL A 310 5.51 12.11 -15.81
C VAL A 310 5.13 10.78 -16.44
N LEU A 311 5.61 10.51 -17.66
CA LEU A 311 5.42 9.22 -18.34
C LEU A 311 6.04 8.08 -17.52
N GLY A 312 7.23 8.29 -16.95
CA GLY A 312 7.88 7.33 -16.07
C GLY A 312 7.04 6.98 -14.84
N SER A 313 6.42 7.98 -14.21
CA SER A 313 5.51 7.77 -13.08
C SER A 313 4.28 6.95 -13.48
N LEU A 314 3.71 7.20 -14.66
CA LEU A 314 2.61 6.41 -15.22
C LEU A 314 3.03 4.93 -15.43
N LEU A 315 4.21 4.71 -16.03
CA LEU A 315 4.73 3.36 -16.29
C LEU A 315 5.02 2.58 -14.99
N ILE A 316 5.57 3.24 -13.96
CA ILE A 316 5.75 2.65 -12.63
C ILE A 316 4.41 2.17 -12.09
N GLY A 317 3.39 3.05 -12.13
CA GLY A 317 2.06 2.73 -11.68
C GLY A 317 1.45 1.56 -12.47
N LEU A 318 1.53 1.58 -13.79
CA LEU A 318 0.98 0.54 -14.65
C LEU A 318 1.62 -0.84 -14.40
N GLY A 319 2.95 -0.87 -14.22
CA GLY A 319 3.70 -2.11 -14.10
C GLY A 319 3.62 -2.76 -12.72
N LEU A 320 3.58 -1.96 -11.65
CA LEU A 320 3.68 -2.44 -10.27
C LEU A 320 2.56 -3.42 -9.85
N PRO A 321 1.28 -3.25 -10.22
CA PRO A 321 0.23 -4.19 -9.82
C PRO A 321 0.39 -5.59 -10.40
N TRP A 322 0.99 -5.76 -11.58
CA TRP A 322 1.02 -7.05 -12.27
C TRP A 322 1.79 -8.15 -11.53
N PRO A 323 3.03 -7.93 -11.01
CA PRO A 323 3.71 -8.95 -10.21
C PRO A 323 3.00 -9.22 -8.88
N LEU A 324 2.37 -8.20 -8.26
CA LEU A 324 1.66 -8.34 -7.00
C LEU A 324 0.39 -9.18 -7.18
N ILE A 325 -0.45 -8.85 -8.15
CA ILE A 325 -1.67 -9.58 -8.48
C ILE A 325 -1.32 -11.01 -8.92
N GLY A 326 -0.29 -11.17 -9.75
CA GLY A 326 0.20 -12.48 -10.18
C GLY A 326 0.60 -13.37 -9.02
N ALA A 327 1.40 -12.87 -8.09
CA ALA A 327 1.84 -13.61 -6.91
C ALA A 327 0.67 -14.02 -6.02
N LEU A 328 -0.17 -13.06 -5.60
CA LEU A 328 -1.26 -13.30 -4.65
C LEU A 328 -2.37 -14.18 -5.25
N THR A 329 -2.70 -14.00 -6.53
CA THR A 329 -3.69 -14.84 -7.21
C THR A 329 -3.21 -16.27 -7.37
N THR A 330 -1.90 -16.47 -7.66
CA THR A 330 -1.35 -17.82 -7.79
C THR A 330 -1.30 -18.52 -6.44
N VAL A 331 -0.96 -17.81 -5.36
CA VAL A 331 -1.04 -18.34 -3.99
C VAL A 331 -2.46 -18.84 -3.68
N GLN A 332 -3.48 -18.06 -4.03
CA GLN A 332 -4.88 -18.46 -3.82
C GLN A 332 -5.31 -19.67 -4.64
N LYS A 333 -4.75 -19.85 -5.84
CA LYS A 333 -5.13 -20.94 -6.76
C LYS A 333 -4.40 -22.25 -6.49
N GLU A 334 -3.12 -22.20 -6.12
CA GLU A 334 -2.24 -23.35 -6.03
C GLU A 334 -2.03 -23.85 -4.58
N THR A 335 -2.62 -23.17 -3.59
CA THR A 335 -2.52 -23.60 -2.18
C THR A 335 -3.77 -24.36 -1.76
N PRO A 336 -3.65 -25.54 -1.12
CA PRO A 336 -4.76 -26.28 -0.53
C PRO A 336 -5.55 -25.42 0.48
N GLU A 337 -6.87 -25.66 0.57
CA GLU A 337 -7.79 -24.84 1.40
C GLU A 337 -7.40 -24.81 2.88
N ASP A 338 -6.91 -25.93 3.41
CA ASP A 338 -6.46 -26.08 4.82
C ASP A 338 -5.21 -25.25 5.16
N LEU A 339 -4.36 -24.95 4.17
CA LEU A 339 -3.15 -24.16 4.30
C LEU A 339 -3.30 -22.73 3.80
N LEU A 340 -4.36 -22.44 3.03
CA LEU A 340 -4.52 -21.17 2.31
C LEU A 340 -4.36 -19.94 3.20
N GLY A 341 -4.97 -19.92 4.37
CA GLY A 341 -4.87 -18.79 5.29
C GLY A 341 -3.44 -18.50 5.74
N ARG A 342 -2.68 -19.54 6.09
CA ARG A 342 -1.29 -19.44 6.56
C ARG A 342 -0.35 -19.03 5.44
N VAL A 343 -0.47 -19.67 4.28
CA VAL A 343 0.37 -19.43 3.10
C VAL A 343 0.10 -18.03 2.54
N ALA A 344 -1.16 -17.59 2.47
CA ALA A 344 -1.53 -16.26 2.01
C ALA A 344 -1.02 -15.15 2.95
N ALA A 345 -1.14 -15.33 4.28
CA ALA A 345 -0.60 -14.38 5.25
C ALA A 345 0.93 -14.28 5.14
N THR A 346 1.61 -15.42 5.00
CA THR A 346 3.07 -15.47 4.81
C THR A 346 3.48 -14.80 3.49
N ALA A 347 2.77 -15.08 2.39
CA ALA A 347 3.04 -14.45 1.09
C ALA A 347 2.86 -12.94 1.16
N ASN A 348 1.79 -12.47 1.79
CA ASN A 348 1.53 -11.04 1.99
C ASN A 348 2.69 -10.37 2.78
N THR A 349 3.14 -11.01 3.87
CA THR A 349 4.26 -10.51 4.65
C THR A 349 5.55 -10.45 3.82
N LEU A 350 5.87 -11.51 3.07
CA LEU A 350 7.08 -11.55 2.23
C LEU A 350 7.04 -10.55 1.07
N VAL A 351 5.87 -10.23 0.57
CA VAL A 351 5.69 -9.22 -0.50
C VAL A 351 5.80 -7.79 0.07
N PHE A 352 5.10 -7.48 1.16
CA PHE A 352 4.94 -6.09 1.60
C PHE A 352 5.92 -5.65 2.70
N ALA A 353 6.36 -6.54 3.60
CA ALA A 353 7.27 -6.16 4.69
C ALA A 353 8.63 -5.60 4.21
N PRO A 354 9.24 -6.10 3.10
CA PRO A 354 10.49 -5.54 2.59
C PRO A 354 10.39 -4.06 2.17
N THR A 355 9.17 -3.55 1.90
CA THR A 355 8.95 -2.12 1.57
C THR A 355 9.43 -1.19 2.69
N GLY A 356 9.16 -1.52 3.94
CA GLY A 356 9.60 -0.72 5.08
C GLY A 356 11.12 -0.61 5.14
N LEU A 357 11.83 -1.73 4.94
CA LEU A 357 13.29 -1.74 4.90
C LEU A 357 13.84 -0.96 3.69
N ALA A 358 13.18 -1.07 2.54
CA ALA A 358 13.56 -0.32 1.34
C ALA A 358 13.35 1.19 1.51
N LEU A 359 12.27 1.61 2.17
CA LEU A 359 12.03 3.01 2.50
C LEU A 359 13.11 3.54 3.45
N LEU A 360 13.48 2.78 4.48
CA LEU A 360 14.55 3.17 5.40
C LEU A 360 15.91 3.27 4.70
N ALA A 361 16.27 2.24 3.93
CA ALA A 361 17.51 2.22 3.15
C ALA A 361 17.54 3.35 2.12
N GLY A 362 16.45 3.55 1.39
CA GLY A 362 16.32 4.63 0.40
C GLY A 362 16.42 6.02 1.02
N THR A 363 15.86 6.21 2.20
CA THR A 363 15.98 7.45 2.96
C THR A 363 17.44 7.76 3.34
N ALA A 364 18.20 6.75 3.75
CA ALA A 364 19.62 6.90 4.02
C ALA A 364 20.44 7.15 2.74
N LEU A 365 20.12 6.45 1.66
CA LEU A 365 20.80 6.58 0.38
C LEU A 365 20.61 7.97 -0.23
N VAL A 366 19.42 8.54 -0.21
CA VAL A 366 19.13 9.84 -0.84
C VAL A 366 19.92 11.00 -0.22
N THR A 367 20.45 10.82 0.99
CA THR A 367 21.30 11.82 1.64
C THR A 367 22.78 11.69 1.26
N THR A 368 23.19 10.56 0.70
CA THR A 368 24.62 10.23 0.47
C THR A 368 24.96 10.04 -1.00
N VAL A 369 23.99 9.67 -1.83
CA VAL A 369 24.19 9.44 -3.27
C VAL A 369 23.16 10.20 -4.10
N ASP A 370 23.52 10.47 -5.37
CA ASP A 370 22.58 11.08 -6.32
C ASP A 370 21.31 10.21 -6.48
N TYR A 371 20.13 10.84 -6.49
CA TYR A 371 18.84 10.18 -6.64
C TYR A 371 18.78 9.27 -7.90
N ARG A 372 19.55 9.60 -8.94
CA ARG A 372 19.64 8.79 -10.18
C ARG A 372 20.21 7.41 -9.91
N VAL A 373 21.23 7.30 -9.03
CA VAL A 373 21.82 6.01 -8.64
C VAL A 373 20.77 5.13 -7.95
N GLN A 374 19.94 5.75 -7.11
CA GLN A 374 18.85 5.05 -6.43
C GLN A 374 17.77 4.55 -7.42
N LEU A 375 17.40 5.38 -8.41
CA LEU A 375 16.48 4.99 -9.47
C LEU A 375 17.08 3.91 -10.39
N LEU A 376 18.37 3.99 -10.70
CA LEU A 376 19.10 2.96 -11.44
C LEU A 376 19.13 1.63 -10.68
N ALA A 377 19.34 1.66 -9.36
CA ALA A 377 19.30 0.45 -8.52
C ALA A 377 17.89 -0.17 -8.52
N ALA A 378 16.84 0.63 -8.39
CA ALA A 378 15.45 0.17 -8.47
C ALA A 378 15.13 -0.44 -9.86
N ALA A 379 15.57 0.21 -10.94
CA ALA A 379 15.40 -0.30 -12.30
C ALA A 379 16.19 -1.59 -12.53
N GLY A 380 17.45 -1.63 -12.10
CA GLY A 380 18.31 -2.81 -12.21
C GLY A 380 17.73 -4.03 -11.48
N LEU A 381 17.19 -3.84 -10.28
CA LEU A 381 16.47 -4.88 -9.55
C LEU A 381 15.25 -5.37 -10.36
N GLY A 382 14.45 -4.45 -10.90
CA GLY A 382 13.28 -4.78 -11.73
C GLY A 382 13.65 -5.59 -12.97
N VAL A 383 14.66 -5.15 -13.73
CA VAL A 383 15.15 -5.85 -14.94
C VAL A 383 15.70 -7.25 -14.60
N THR A 384 16.51 -7.35 -13.54
CA THR A 384 17.11 -8.63 -13.14
C THR A 384 16.03 -9.65 -12.80
N VAL A 385 15.04 -9.26 -11.99
CA VAL A 385 13.93 -10.16 -11.61
C VAL A 385 13.04 -10.49 -12.80
N ALA A 386 12.76 -9.51 -13.69
CA ALA A 386 12.00 -9.75 -14.92
C ALA A 386 12.70 -10.79 -15.82
N ALA A 387 14.02 -10.66 -16.03
CA ALA A 387 14.82 -11.60 -16.81
C ALA A 387 14.79 -13.02 -16.20
N LEU A 388 14.96 -13.14 -14.89
CA LEU A 388 14.90 -14.42 -14.18
C LEU A 388 13.54 -15.11 -14.32
N LEU A 389 12.43 -14.34 -14.26
CA LEU A 389 11.08 -14.88 -14.46
C LEU A 389 10.86 -15.33 -15.91
N ALA A 390 11.34 -14.56 -16.90
CA ALA A 390 11.20 -14.87 -18.31
C ALA A 390 11.98 -16.15 -18.71
N VAL A 391 13.15 -16.37 -18.13
CA VAL A 391 13.97 -17.56 -18.39
C VAL A 391 13.36 -18.82 -17.76
N ARG A 392 12.87 -18.71 -16.53
CA ARG A 392 12.28 -19.87 -15.80
C ARG A 392 10.93 -20.33 -16.38
N GLY A 393 10.21 -19.45 -17.07
CA GLY A 393 8.95 -19.80 -17.75
C GLY A 393 9.09 -20.54 -19.07
N ARG A 394 10.30 -20.83 -19.54
CA ARG A 394 10.47 -21.66 -20.72
C ARG A 394 10.15 -23.12 -20.34
N PRO A 395 9.20 -23.78 -21.05
CA PRO A 395 8.96 -25.19 -20.84
C PRO A 395 10.29 -25.93 -21.02
N ALA A 396 10.59 -26.84 -20.09
CA ALA A 396 11.75 -27.74 -20.27
C ALA A 396 11.66 -28.40 -21.65
N PRO A 397 12.73 -28.47 -22.45
CA PRO A 397 12.69 -29.13 -23.73
C PRO A 397 12.18 -30.54 -23.51
N PHE A 398 11.12 -30.91 -24.27
CA PHE A 398 10.54 -32.23 -24.25
C PHE A 398 11.66 -33.25 -24.51
N ARG A 399 12.07 -33.99 -23.48
CA ARG A 399 12.93 -35.17 -23.66
C ARG A 399 11.99 -36.35 -23.97
N PRO A 400 12.02 -36.91 -25.20
CA PRO A 400 11.28 -38.10 -25.48
C PRO A 400 11.75 -39.22 -24.55
N PRO A 401 10.85 -40.07 -24.06
CA PRO A 401 11.24 -41.20 -23.25
C PRO A 401 12.17 -42.12 -24.07
N THR A 402 13.34 -42.42 -23.55
CA THR A 402 14.28 -43.38 -24.07
C THR A 402 13.75 -44.78 -23.87
#